data_0f9cbf56b4ee3691c1c620c0b78d32cb
#
_entry.id   0f9cbf56b4ee3691c1c620c0b78d32cb
#
_cell.length_a   1.000
_cell.length_b   1.000
_cell.length_c   1.000
_cell.angle_alpha   90.00
_cell.angle_beta   90.00
_cell.angle_gamma   90.00
#
_symmetry.space_group_name_H-M   'P 1'
#
loop_
_entity.id
_entity.type
_entity.pdbx_description
1 polymer ?
#
loop_
_entity_poly.entity_id
_entity_poly.type
_entity_poly.pdbx_seq_one_letter_code
_entity_poly.pdbx_strand_id
1 'polypeptide(L)'
;MAKKNINHLKHGKHSKFARFFVDKRSTRSVGGNIVLIIFLTLLALMFLFPIVFMFNNAFKPLHELLKFPPDTFVRNPTLDNFLDLSDMFSNSLVPLSRYIFNTFFIVIIGTAGQIVIASMAAYPLAKYEFYGNEFISKLIVMSLMFSTAVTAVPNYVIISKLSLIDTYWAIILPAFSSTLGLYLMKNFMSQVPSSIIESANIDGANEFTTLWRVVMPIVKPAWITFFILSFQSMWGVTGGNFIYSENLKTLSYTLGQIAKAGFWNVTGVDIARQGVVAAVSLIMFVFPVTIYIIIQNNVIETMTMSGMKE
;
A
#
# COMPACT_ATOMS: atom_id res chain seq x y z
N MET A 1 -49.76 -42.95 -22.58
CA MET A 1 -50.38 -41.84 -21.78
C MET A 1 -49.66 -41.77 -20.44
N ALA A 2 -48.77 -40.83 -20.24
CA ALA A 2 -48.09 -40.58 -18.98
C ALA A 2 -48.10 -39.07 -18.72
N LYS A 3 -48.81 -38.65 -17.67
CA LYS A 3 -48.99 -37.26 -17.25
C LYS A 3 -47.68 -36.67 -16.66
N LYS A 4 -47.26 -35.59 -17.25
CA LYS A 4 -46.14 -34.73 -16.82
C LYS A 4 -46.62 -33.85 -15.64
N ASN A 5 -46.14 -34.14 -14.45
CA ASN A 5 -46.32 -33.27 -13.28
C ASN A 5 -45.18 -32.25 -13.22
N ILE A 6 -45.48 -31.01 -13.54
CA ILE A 6 -44.60 -29.87 -13.37
C ILE A 6 -44.92 -29.26 -12.01
N ASN A 7 -44.05 -29.54 -11.03
CA ASN A 7 -44.11 -28.87 -9.75
C ASN A 7 -43.36 -27.54 -9.85
N HIS A 8 -44.11 -26.46 -9.79
CA HIS A 8 -43.61 -25.09 -9.59
C HIS A 8 -42.91 -24.97 -8.26
N LEU A 9 -41.56 -24.95 -8.29
CA LEU A 9 -40.75 -24.58 -7.14
C LEU A 9 -40.87 -23.08 -6.93
N LYS A 10 -41.55 -22.69 -5.87
CA LYS A 10 -41.64 -21.32 -5.34
C LYS A 10 -40.23 -20.80 -5.07
N HIS A 11 -39.79 -19.78 -5.78
CA HIS A 11 -38.62 -18.98 -5.45
C HIS A 11 -38.89 -18.21 -4.15
N GLY A 12 -38.52 -18.80 -3.03
CA GLY A 12 -38.37 -18.07 -1.77
C GLY A 12 -37.24 -17.07 -1.90
N LYS A 13 -37.54 -15.81 -1.66
CA LYS A 13 -36.52 -14.75 -1.45
C LYS A 13 -35.69 -15.06 -0.21
N HIS A 14 -34.67 -15.92 -0.33
CA HIS A 14 -33.66 -16.05 0.72
C HIS A 14 -32.80 -14.78 0.70
N SER A 15 -32.74 -14.10 1.84
CA SER A 15 -31.92 -12.91 2.01
C SER A 15 -30.46 -13.20 1.61
N LYS A 16 -29.75 -12.22 1.07
CA LYS A 16 -28.32 -12.34 0.69
C LYS A 16 -27.45 -12.82 1.86
N PHE A 17 -27.88 -12.59 3.08
CA PHE A 17 -27.26 -13.07 4.32
C PHE A 17 -27.34 -14.59 4.51
N ALA A 18 -28.46 -15.23 4.16
CA ALA A 18 -28.62 -16.68 4.27
C ALA A 18 -27.77 -17.45 3.25
N ARG A 19 -27.47 -16.85 2.09
CA ARG A 19 -26.59 -17.46 1.06
C ARG A 19 -25.13 -17.50 1.50
N PHE A 20 -24.69 -16.58 2.35
CA PHE A 20 -23.33 -16.57 2.89
C PHE A 20 -23.02 -17.76 3.81
N PHE A 21 -24.06 -18.30 4.48
CA PHE A 21 -23.92 -19.44 5.40
C PHE A 21 -24.09 -20.81 4.75
N VAL A 22 -24.60 -20.89 3.52
CA VAL A 22 -24.95 -22.14 2.85
C VAL A 22 -24.32 -22.23 1.46
N ASP A 23 -23.03 -21.97 1.35
CA ASP A 23 -22.31 -22.28 0.12
C ASP A 23 -21.94 -23.79 0.14
N LYS A 24 -22.62 -24.59 -0.69
CA LYS A 24 -22.46 -26.05 -0.81
C LYS A 24 -21.07 -26.52 -1.26
N ARG A 25 -20.14 -25.60 -1.54
CA ARG A 25 -18.76 -25.89 -1.98
C ARG A 25 -17.75 -25.94 -0.84
N SER A 26 -18.15 -25.68 0.40
CA SER A 26 -17.27 -25.77 1.55
C SER A 26 -17.23 -27.19 2.08
N THR A 27 -16.08 -27.84 2.05
CA THR A 27 -15.80 -29.16 2.67
C THR A 27 -15.80 -29.12 4.20
N ARG A 28 -16.14 -27.97 4.82
CA ARG A 28 -16.14 -27.77 6.27
C ARG A 28 -17.55 -27.95 6.86
N SER A 29 -17.60 -28.49 8.08
CA SER A 29 -18.84 -28.56 8.85
C SER A 29 -19.38 -27.14 9.18
N VAL A 30 -20.70 -27.01 9.34
CA VAL A 30 -21.36 -25.74 9.72
C VAL A 30 -20.74 -25.16 11.01
N GLY A 31 -20.43 -26.02 12.00
CA GLY A 31 -19.75 -25.63 13.23
C GLY A 31 -18.37 -25.04 13.00
N GLY A 32 -17.57 -25.62 12.09
CA GLY A 32 -16.26 -25.11 11.71
C GLY A 32 -16.32 -23.73 11.05
N ASN A 33 -17.36 -23.47 10.24
CA ASN A 33 -17.56 -22.14 9.63
C ASN A 33 -17.96 -21.08 10.68
N ILE A 34 -18.80 -21.45 11.66
CA ILE A 34 -19.19 -20.52 12.75
C ILE A 34 -17.96 -20.14 13.59
N VAL A 35 -17.14 -21.12 14.00
CA VAL A 35 -15.91 -20.86 14.77
C VAL A 35 -14.95 -19.96 13.99
N LEU A 36 -14.78 -20.20 12.70
CA LEU A 36 -13.92 -19.38 11.84
C LEU A 36 -14.44 -17.95 11.73
N ILE A 37 -15.75 -17.75 11.54
CA ILE A 37 -16.35 -16.43 11.47
C ILE A 37 -16.18 -15.68 12.80
N ILE A 38 -16.42 -16.32 13.94
CA ILE A 38 -16.22 -15.71 15.26
C ILE A 38 -14.76 -15.30 15.42
N PHE A 39 -13.82 -16.18 15.08
CA PHE A 39 -12.38 -15.90 15.18
C PHE A 39 -11.96 -14.71 14.30
N LEU A 40 -12.39 -14.71 13.03
CA LEU A 40 -12.11 -13.60 12.11
C LEU A 40 -12.75 -12.29 12.56
N THR A 41 -13.96 -12.34 13.13
CA THR A 41 -14.64 -11.14 13.67
C THR A 41 -13.88 -10.58 14.86
N LEU A 42 -13.42 -11.42 15.79
CA LEU A 42 -12.60 -10.97 16.92
C LEU A 42 -11.29 -10.34 16.46
N LEU A 43 -10.60 -10.95 15.49
CA LEU A 43 -9.40 -10.37 14.90
C LEU A 43 -9.70 -9.01 14.22
N ALA A 44 -10.79 -8.93 13.47
CA ALA A 44 -11.18 -7.68 12.80
C ALA A 44 -11.46 -6.56 13.82
N LEU A 45 -12.16 -6.86 14.92
CA LEU A 45 -12.40 -5.92 16.01
C LEU A 45 -11.11 -5.47 16.70
N MET A 46 -10.18 -6.42 16.92
CA MET A 46 -8.86 -6.11 17.49
C MET A 46 -8.06 -5.15 16.60
N PHE A 47 -8.03 -5.37 15.30
CA PHE A 47 -7.34 -4.48 14.35
C PHE A 47 -8.07 -3.15 14.11
N LEU A 48 -9.39 -3.14 14.27
CA LEU A 48 -10.20 -1.92 14.14
C LEU A 48 -9.99 -0.97 15.33
N PHE A 49 -9.72 -1.51 16.52
CA PHE A 49 -9.60 -0.72 17.76
C PHE A 49 -8.59 0.43 17.67
N PRO A 50 -7.31 0.23 17.24
CA PRO A 50 -6.36 1.35 17.14
C PRO A 50 -6.79 2.39 16.10
N ILE A 51 -7.49 2.00 15.04
CA ILE A 51 -8.00 2.93 14.02
C ILE A 51 -9.11 3.80 14.62
N VAL A 52 -10.06 3.17 15.32
CA VAL A 52 -11.14 3.88 16.03
C VAL A 52 -10.57 4.81 17.10
N PHE A 53 -9.56 4.37 17.85
CA PHE A 53 -8.88 5.16 18.87
C PHE A 53 -8.18 6.39 18.27
N MET A 54 -7.43 6.21 17.18
CA MET A 54 -6.80 7.30 16.44
C MET A 54 -7.83 8.30 15.93
N PHE A 55 -8.92 7.81 15.32
CA PHE A 55 -10.00 8.64 14.81
C PHE A 55 -10.65 9.47 15.91
N ASN A 56 -11.01 8.83 17.02
CA ASN A 56 -11.61 9.53 18.16
C ASN A 56 -10.67 10.60 18.75
N ASN A 57 -9.39 10.27 18.94
CA ASN A 57 -8.43 11.22 19.53
C ASN A 57 -8.13 12.41 18.60
N ALA A 58 -8.23 12.25 17.29
CA ALA A 58 -8.08 13.37 16.35
C ALA A 58 -9.17 14.43 16.50
N PHE A 59 -10.37 14.05 16.97
CA PHE A 59 -11.51 14.95 17.15
C PHE A 59 -11.81 15.28 18.63
N LYS A 60 -11.05 14.77 19.60
CA LYS A 60 -11.24 15.10 21.01
C LYS A 60 -10.72 16.49 21.33
N PRO A 61 -11.51 17.32 22.02
CA PRO A 61 -11.03 18.57 22.59
C PRO A 61 -10.03 18.32 23.73
N LEU A 62 -9.20 19.31 24.03
CA LEU A 62 -8.13 19.24 25.01
C LEU A 62 -8.59 18.74 26.39
N HIS A 63 -9.76 19.20 26.88
CA HIS A 63 -10.29 18.80 28.20
C HIS A 63 -10.68 17.31 28.25
N GLU A 64 -11.06 16.70 27.13
CA GLU A 64 -11.32 15.25 27.06
C GLU A 64 -10.01 14.43 26.93
N LEU A 65 -8.97 14.98 26.30
CA LEU A 65 -7.65 14.35 26.23
C LEU A 65 -6.95 14.30 27.60
N LEU A 66 -7.13 15.35 28.41
CA LEU A 66 -6.55 15.45 29.77
C LEU A 66 -7.29 14.62 30.84
N LYS A 67 -8.45 14.06 30.50
CA LYS A 67 -9.26 13.29 31.44
C LYS A 67 -8.63 11.94 31.80
N PHE A 68 -8.60 11.65 33.11
CA PHE A 68 -8.17 10.34 33.62
C PHE A 68 -9.30 9.64 34.38
N PRO A 69 -9.64 8.37 34.10
CA PRO A 69 -9.17 7.54 33.00
C PRO A 69 -9.62 8.07 31.61
N PRO A 70 -8.85 7.83 30.53
CA PRO A 70 -9.16 8.35 29.22
C PRO A 70 -10.43 7.67 28.64
N ASP A 71 -11.38 8.48 28.20
CA ASP A 71 -12.57 7.97 27.50
C ASP A 71 -12.16 7.43 26.11
N THR A 72 -12.68 6.27 25.71
CA THR A 72 -12.39 5.69 24.38
C THR A 72 -13.05 6.47 23.26
N PHE A 73 -14.29 6.94 23.47
CA PHE A 73 -15.07 7.66 22.48
C PHE A 73 -15.09 9.16 22.77
N VAL A 74 -15.05 9.96 21.71
CA VAL A 74 -15.23 11.41 21.80
C VAL A 74 -16.69 11.73 22.15
N ARG A 75 -16.91 12.69 23.08
CA ARG A 75 -18.25 13.17 23.46
C ARG A 75 -18.60 14.47 22.73
N ASN A 76 -17.64 15.38 22.64
CA ASN A 76 -17.80 16.68 21.99
C ASN A 76 -16.77 16.81 20.86
N PRO A 77 -17.05 16.30 19.65
CA PRO A 77 -16.08 16.34 18.56
C PRO A 77 -15.80 17.78 18.15
N THR A 78 -14.51 18.14 18.06
CA THR A 78 -14.03 19.45 17.60
C THR A 78 -12.96 19.27 16.51
N LEU A 79 -12.66 20.36 15.79
CA LEU A 79 -11.56 20.41 14.82
C LEU A 79 -10.32 21.10 15.40
N ASP A 80 -10.29 21.37 16.69
CA ASP A 80 -9.22 22.14 17.34
C ASP A 80 -7.83 21.54 17.07
N ASN A 81 -7.69 20.20 17.14
CA ASN A 81 -6.42 19.53 16.86
C ASN A 81 -5.90 19.76 15.43
N PHE A 82 -6.80 19.95 14.46
CA PHE A 82 -6.44 20.26 13.08
C PHE A 82 -6.09 21.74 12.90
N LEU A 83 -6.75 22.63 13.65
CA LEU A 83 -6.43 24.04 13.71
C LEU A 83 -5.08 24.25 14.38
N ASP A 84 -4.86 23.64 15.53
CA ASP A 84 -3.57 23.64 16.24
C ASP A 84 -2.43 23.13 15.35
N LEU A 85 -2.68 22.07 14.57
CA LEU A 85 -1.73 21.57 13.56
C LEU A 85 -1.43 22.66 12.52
N SER A 86 -2.45 23.32 11.98
CA SER A 86 -2.28 24.41 11.02
C SER A 86 -1.48 25.56 11.61
N ASP A 87 -1.78 25.96 12.85
CA ASP A 87 -1.12 27.05 13.55
C ASP A 87 0.34 26.74 13.88
N MET A 88 0.65 25.49 14.26
CA MET A 88 2.03 25.04 14.42
C MET A 88 2.88 25.25 13.17
N PHE A 89 2.27 25.01 11.98
CA PHE A 89 2.97 25.16 10.71
C PHE A 89 2.91 26.57 10.13
N SER A 90 1.92 27.39 10.48
CA SER A 90 1.85 28.80 10.07
C SER A 90 2.98 29.62 10.69
N ASN A 91 3.41 29.25 11.90
CA ASN A 91 4.53 29.88 12.62
C ASN A 91 5.90 29.22 12.32
N SER A 92 5.93 28.16 11.50
CA SER A 92 7.16 27.47 11.11
C SER A 92 7.73 28.07 9.81
N LEU A 93 9.03 27.84 9.58
CA LEU A 93 9.70 28.28 8.34
C LEU A 93 9.14 27.60 7.09
N VAL A 94 8.47 26.45 7.24
CA VAL A 94 7.96 25.64 6.13
C VAL A 94 6.48 25.31 6.38
N PRO A 95 5.58 25.71 5.48
CA PRO A 95 4.15 25.45 5.63
C PRO A 95 3.82 23.95 5.45
N LEU A 96 2.75 23.48 6.10
CA LEU A 96 2.27 22.10 6.01
C LEU A 96 2.04 21.64 4.55
N SER A 97 1.56 22.55 3.70
CA SER A 97 1.33 22.27 2.27
C SER A 97 2.60 21.81 1.54
N ARG A 98 3.78 22.27 1.97
CA ARG A 98 5.06 21.87 1.38
C ARG A 98 5.39 20.40 1.70
N TYR A 99 5.19 19.96 2.94
CA TYR A 99 5.39 18.56 3.33
C TYR A 99 4.43 17.62 2.59
N ILE A 100 3.17 18.05 2.42
CA ILE A 100 2.16 17.32 1.65
C ILE A 100 2.63 17.22 0.19
N PHE A 101 3.00 18.33 -0.44
CA PHE A 101 3.49 18.35 -1.82
C PHE A 101 4.71 17.43 -2.00
N ASN A 102 5.71 17.52 -1.11
CA ASN A 102 6.91 16.69 -1.16
C ASN A 102 6.56 15.21 -1.11
N THR A 103 5.64 14.83 -0.20
CA THR A 103 5.20 13.45 -0.06
C THR A 103 4.54 12.95 -1.35
N PHE A 104 3.58 13.70 -1.89
CA PHE A 104 2.93 13.31 -3.14
C PHE A 104 3.89 13.24 -4.32
N PHE A 105 4.79 14.21 -4.44
CA PHE A 105 5.80 14.23 -5.49
C PHE A 105 6.69 12.99 -5.45
N ILE A 106 7.26 12.67 -4.28
CA ILE A 106 8.13 11.50 -4.09
C ILE A 106 7.35 10.21 -4.34
N VAL A 107 6.12 10.10 -3.80
CA VAL A 107 5.29 8.91 -3.93
C VAL A 107 4.88 8.66 -5.38
N ILE A 108 4.39 9.68 -6.08
CA ILE A 108 3.92 9.52 -7.46
C ILE A 108 5.09 9.16 -8.39
N ILE A 109 6.17 9.94 -8.35
CA ILE A 109 7.32 9.71 -9.23
C ILE A 109 8.02 8.40 -8.85
N GLY A 110 8.23 8.14 -7.56
CA GLY A 110 8.86 6.91 -7.08
C GLY A 110 8.07 5.66 -7.46
N THR A 111 6.76 5.64 -7.20
CA THR A 111 5.89 4.49 -7.53
C THR A 111 5.77 4.27 -9.04
N ALA A 112 5.55 5.33 -9.81
CA ALA A 112 5.47 5.24 -11.26
C ALA A 112 6.78 4.72 -11.87
N GLY A 113 7.92 5.28 -11.43
CA GLY A 113 9.24 4.85 -11.89
C GLY A 113 9.56 3.40 -11.53
N GLN A 114 9.20 2.96 -10.32
CA GLN A 114 9.33 1.54 -9.93
C GLN A 114 8.58 0.61 -10.88
N ILE A 115 7.32 0.93 -11.18
CA ILE A 115 6.49 0.08 -12.06
C ILE A 115 7.06 0.05 -13.48
N VAL A 116 7.39 1.21 -14.02
CA VAL A 116 7.92 1.31 -15.39
C VAL A 116 9.23 0.54 -15.53
N ILE A 117 10.21 0.80 -14.66
CA ILE A 117 11.53 0.19 -14.72
C ILE A 117 11.47 -1.30 -14.45
N ALA A 118 10.71 -1.73 -13.42
CA ALA A 118 10.54 -3.15 -13.12
C ALA A 118 9.85 -3.89 -14.26
N SER A 119 8.84 -3.29 -14.92
CA SER A 119 8.14 -3.90 -16.06
C SER A 119 9.05 -4.03 -17.28
N MET A 120 9.83 -2.99 -17.59
CA MET A 120 10.78 -3.00 -18.71
C MET A 120 11.90 -4.02 -18.49
N ALA A 121 12.37 -4.19 -17.26
CA ALA A 121 13.39 -5.17 -16.93
C ALA A 121 12.84 -6.62 -16.83
N ALA A 122 11.60 -6.76 -16.32
CA ALA A 122 10.96 -8.07 -16.17
C ALA A 122 10.60 -8.73 -17.51
N TYR A 123 10.21 -7.93 -18.50
CA TYR A 123 9.74 -8.44 -19.79
C TYR A 123 10.80 -9.28 -20.54
N PRO A 124 12.02 -8.80 -20.79
CA PRO A 124 13.05 -9.61 -21.44
C PRO A 124 13.46 -10.82 -20.59
N LEU A 125 13.53 -10.68 -19.26
CA LEU A 125 13.84 -11.78 -18.36
C LEU A 125 12.77 -12.89 -18.31
N ALA A 126 11.53 -12.54 -18.65
CA ALA A 126 10.40 -13.47 -18.66
C ALA A 126 10.18 -14.14 -20.03
N LYS A 127 10.56 -13.48 -21.14
CA LYS A 127 10.15 -13.89 -22.49
C LYS A 127 11.30 -14.30 -23.41
N TYR A 128 12.51 -13.90 -23.09
CA TYR A 128 13.67 -14.20 -23.94
C TYR A 128 14.66 -15.11 -23.21
N GLU A 129 15.12 -16.13 -23.93
CA GLU A 129 16.24 -16.96 -23.53
C GLU A 129 17.54 -16.34 -24.05
N PHE A 130 18.34 -15.77 -23.15
CA PHE A 130 19.65 -15.23 -23.45
C PHE A 130 20.69 -15.74 -22.48
N TYR A 131 21.95 -15.71 -22.90
CA TYR A 131 23.06 -16.13 -22.07
C TYR A 131 23.10 -15.31 -20.76
N GLY A 132 23.00 -15.98 -19.60
CA GLY A 132 22.99 -15.32 -18.28
C GLY A 132 21.61 -15.05 -17.68
N ASN A 133 20.49 -15.30 -18.39
CA ASN A 133 19.13 -15.10 -17.86
C ASN A 133 18.92 -15.86 -16.55
N GLU A 134 19.34 -17.12 -16.48
CA GLU A 134 19.23 -17.94 -15.26
C GLU A 134 20.06 -17.37 -14.11
N PHE A 135 21.29 -16.93 -14.39
CA PHE A 135 22.15 -16.30 -13.37
C PHE A 135 21.55 -15.01 -12.83
N ILE A 136 21.08 -14.10 -13.71
CA ILE A 136 20.41 -12.86 -13.29
C ILE A 136 19.16 -13.19 -12.47
N SER A 137 18.39 -14.18 -12.89
CA SER A 137 17.18 -14.61 -12.17
C SER A 137 17.48 -15.12 -10.75
N LYS A 138 18.57 -15.87 -10.60
CA LYS A 138 19.05 -16.31 -9.27
C LYS A 138 19.52 -15.12 -8.44
N LEU A 139 20.24 -14.15 -9.03
CA LEU A 139 20.65 -12.93 -8.31
C LEU A 139 19.45 -12.11 -7.83
N ILE A 140 18.38 -11.99 -8.63
CA ILE A 140 17.16 -11.31 -8.22
C ILE A 140 16.58 -11.99 -6.96
N VAL A 141 16.45 -13.32 -6.96
CA VAL A 141 15.92 -14.05 -5.80
C VAL A 141 16.85 -13.89 -4.59
N MET A 142 18.17 -13.99 -4.76
CA MET A 142 19.13 -13.77 -3.68
C MET A 142 19.04 -12.35 -3.11
N SER A 143 18.83 -11.35 -3.95
CA SER A 143 18.75 -9.94 -3.52
C SER A 143 17.51 -9.65 -2.65
N LEU A 144 16.44 -10.45 -2.74
CA LEU A 144 15.30 -10.36 -1.81
C LEU A 144 15.67 -10.74 -0.36
N MET A 145 16.76 -11.47 -0.16
CA MET A 145 17.21 -11.87 1.17
C MET A 145 18.05 -10.78 1.87
N PHE A 146 18.50 -9.76 1.14
CA PHE A 146 19.27 -8.67 1.73
C PHE A 146 18.37 -7.69 2.48
N SER A 147 18.72 -7.45 3.74
CA SER A 147 18.08 -6.41 4.54
C SER A 147 18.46 -5.01 4.04
N THR A 148 17.48 -4.10 4.08
CA THR A 148 17.71 -2.67 3.79
C THR A 148 18.79 -2.03 4.67
N ALA A 149 19.00 -2.55 5.87
CA ALA A 149 20.08 -2.09 6.76
C ALA A 149 21.48 -2.33 6.18
N VAL A 150 21.69 -3.46 5.48
CA VAL A 150 22.98 -3.79 4.85
C VAL A 150 23.26 -2.89 3.66
N THR A 151 22.22 -2.52 2.90
CA THR A 151 22.36 -1.67 1.70
C THR A 151 22.37 -0.18 2.01
N ALA A 152 22.05 0.23 3.25
CA ALA A 152 21.93 1.64 3.64
C ALA A 152 23.25 2.42 3.45
N VAL A 153 24.38 1.87 3.92
CA VAL A 153 25.68 2.53 3.82
C VAL A 153 26.17 2.62 2.37
N PRO A 154 26.18 1.54 1.57
CA PRO A 154 26.50 1.63 0.14
C PRO A 154 25.62 2.63 -0.61
N ASN A 155 24.31 2.63 -0.37
CA ASN A 155 23.40 3.60 -0.99
C ASN A 155 23.79 5.05 -0.65
N TYR A 156 24.08 5.33 0.63
CA TYR A 156 24.49 6.67 1.03
C TYR A 156 25.76 7.12 0.29
N VAL A 157 26.78 6.25 0.21
CA VAL A 157 28.03 6.55 -0.48
C VAL A 157 27.81 6.83 -1.97
N ILE A 158 26.96 6.03 -2.64
CA ILE A 158 26.65 6.22 -4.05
C ILE A 158 25.92 7.56 -4.27
N ILE A 159 24.86 7.82 -3.52
CA ILE A 159 24.07 9.06 -3.62
C ILE A 159 24.92 10.30 -3.30
N SER A 160 25.81 10.19 -2.31
CA SER A 160 26.76 11.26 -1.98
C SER A 160 27.75 11.53 -3.12
N LYS A 161 28.31 10.49 -3.73
CA LYS A 161 29.23 10.63 -4.88
C LYS A 161 28.54 11.22 -6.11
N LEU A 162 27.24 10.98 -6.27
CA LEU A 162 26.44 11.56 -7.34
C LEU A 162 25.98 12.99 -7.04
N SER A 163 26.37 13.57 -5.88
CA SER A 163 25.97 14.90 -5.42
C SER A 163 24.43 15.07 -5.35
N LEU A 164 23.71 14.00 -5.04
CA LEU A 164 22.24 13.99 -4.97
C LEU A 164 21.71 14.14 -3.53
N ILE A 165 22.61 14.19 -2.54
CA ILE A 165 22.25 14.46 -1.14
C ILE A 165 21.45 15.77 -1.08
N ASP A 166 20.42 15.79 -0.24
CA ASP A 166 19.51 16.92 -0.06
C ASP A 166 18.72 17.31 -1.33
N THR A 167 18.35 16.30 -2.10
CA THR A 167 17.45 16.44 -3.25
C THR A 167 16.37 15.35 -3.21
N TYR A 168 15.25 15.54 -3.90
CA TYR A 168 14.23 14.49 -4.07
C TYR A 168 14.78 13.22 -4.72
N TRP A 169 15.75 13.38 -5.62
CA TRP A 169 16.38 12.27 -6.34
C TRP A 169 17.16 11.32 -5.43
N ALA A 170 17.61 11.80 -4.27
CA ALA A 170 18.25 10.95 -3.26
C ALA A 170 17.32 9.83 -2.76
N ILE A 171 16.01 10.07 -2.78
CA ILE A 171 14.98 9.09 -2.40
C ILE A 171 14.45 8.35 -3.63
N ILE A 172 14.16 9.09 -4.71
CA ILE A 172 13.45 8.56 -5.89
C ILE A 172 14.33 7.59 -6.68
N LEU A 173 15.61 7.89 -6.92
CA LEU A 173 16.48 7.05 -7.74
C LEU A 173 16.74 5.66 -7.13
N PRO A 174 17.10 5.53 -5.83
CA PRO A 174 17.22 4.21 -5.21
C PRO A 174 15.89 3.43 -5.21
N ALA A 175 14.76 4.12 -5.10
CA ALA A 175 13.45 3.50 -5.13
C ALA A 175 13.15 2.80 -6.46
N PHE A 176 13.64 3.30 -7.60
CA PHE A 176 13.45 2.67 -8.90
C PHE A 176 13.99 1.23 -8.96
N SER A 177 14.96 0.89 -8.13
CA SER A 177 15.54 -0.45 -8.01
C SER A 177 14.74 -1.35 -7.09
N SER A 178 13.49 -1.65 -7.46
CA SER A 178 12.63 -2.56 -6.67
C SER A 178 12.81 -4.02 -7.07
N THR A 179 13.59 -4.77 -6.29
CA THR A 179 13.79 -6.21 -6.50
C THR A 179 12.50 -7.00 -6.40
N LEU A 180 11.64 -6.67 -5.41
CA LEU A 180 10.34 -7.33 -5.24
C LEU A 180 9.43 -7.07 -6.45
N GLY A 181 9.41 -5.83 -6.95
CA GLY A 181 8.65 -5.48 -8.14
C GLY A 181 9.12 -6.23 -9.38
N LEU A 182 10.43 -6.29 -9.59
CA LEU A 182 11.04 -7.02 -10.70
C LEU A 182 10.71 -8.52 -10.64
N TYR A 183 10.85 -9.13 -9.47
CA TYR A 183 10.52 -10.54 -9.26
C TYR A 183 9.04 -10.84 -9.53
N LEU A 184 8.15 -10.03 -8.97
CA LEU A 184 6.71 -10.18 -9.14
C LEU A 184 6.31 -10.02 -10.61
N MET A 185 6.74 -8.95 -11.26
CA MET A 185 6.44 -8.70 -12.67
C MET A 185 6.98 -9.80 -13.57
N LYS A 186 8.22 -10.25 -13.37
CA LYS A 186 8.80 -11.37 -14.10
C LYS A 186 7.95 -12.63 -14.02
N ASN A 187 7.54 -13.03 -12.79
CA ASN A 187 6.78 -14.27 -12.60
C ASN A 187 5.38 -14.21 -13.25
N PHE A 188 4.73 -13.06 -13.24
CA PHE A 188 3.44 -12.92 -13.93
C PHE A 188 3.60 -12.82 -15.44
N MET A 189 4.59 -12.10 -15.93
CA MET A 189 4.86 -12.02 -17.36
C MET A 189 5.26 -13.37 -17.96
N SER A 190 5.97 -14.23 -17.21
CA SER A 190 6.32 -15.56 -17.69
C SER A 190 5.11 -16.48 -17.96
N GLN A 191 3.96 -16.21 -17.32
CA GLN A 191 2.73 -16.96 -17.51
C GLN A 191 1.94 -16.55 -18.77
N VAL A 192 2.26 -15.42 -19.40
CA VAL A 192 1.64 -15.00 -20.66
C VAL A 192 2.06 -15.95 -21.78
N PRO A 193 1.14 -16.57 -22.56
CA PRO A 193 1.51 -17.46 -23.64
C PRO A 193 2.38 -16.77 -24.74
N SER A 194 3.41 -17.45 -25.21
CA SER A 194 4.28 -16.93 -26.30
C SER A 194 3.51 -16.68 -27.60
N SER A 195 2.48 -17.47 -27.86
CA SER A 195 1.62 -17.31 -29.06
C SER A 195 0.97 -15.92 -29.15
N ILE A 196 0.67 -15.27 -28.02
CA ILE A 196 0.12 -13.91 -28.02
C ILE A 196 1.18 -12.90 -28.47
N ILE A 197 2.42 -13.08 -28.04
CA ILE A 197 3.55 -12.23 -28.41
C ILE A 197 3.91 -12.44 -29.89
N GLU A 198 3.93 -13.69 -30.35
CA GLU A 198 4.17 -14.05 -31.76
C GLU A 198 3.10 -13.43 -32.68
N SER A 199 1.83 -13.49 -32.28
CA SER A 199 0.73 -12.84 -33.01
C SER A 199 0.93 -11.33 -33.12
N ALA A 200 1.31 -10.67 -32.01
CA ALA A 200 1.59 -9.24 -32.00
C ALA A 200 2.78 -8.88 -32.91
N ASN A 201 3.79 -9.72 -32.95
CA ASN A 201 4.97 -9.54 -33.86
C ASN A 201 4.57 -9.71 -35.32
N ILE A 202 3.67 -10.66 -35.63
CA ILE A 202 3.13 -10.84 -37.01
C ILE A 202 2.35 -9.60 -37.44
N ASP A 203 1.59 -8.98 -36.50
CA ASP A 203 0.86 -7.73 -36.71
C ASP A 203 1.80 -6.50 -36.81
N GLY A 204 3.12 -6.68 -36.73
CA GLY A 204 4.12 -5.61 -36.87
C GLY A 204 4.36 -4.79 -35.59
N ALA A 205 3.93 -5.26 -34.42
CA ALA A 205 4.21 -4.60 -33.16
C ALA A 205 5.71 -4.70 -32.81
N ASN A 206 6.31 -3.58 -32.41
CA ASN A 206 7.66 -3.59 -31.84
C ASN A 206 7.60 -4.01 -30.36
N GLU A 207 8.75 -4.37 -29.79
CA GLU A 207 8.87 -4.86 -28.40
C GLU A 207 8.24 -3.91 -27.36
N PHE A 208 8.42 -2.61 -27.53
CA PHE A 208 7.84 -1.61 -26.63
C PHE A 208 6.31 -1.58 -26.72
N THR A 209 5.77 -1.70 -27.94
CA THR A 209 4.32 -1.78 -28.16
C THR A 209 3.76 -3.08 -27.61
N THR A 210 4.45 -4.20 -27.83
CA THR A 210 4.07 -5.52 -27.28
C THR A 210 4.05 -5.49 -25.75
N LEU A 211 5.09 -4.92 -25.11
CA LEU A 211 5.10 -4.77 -23.65
C LEU A 211 3.90 -3.96 -23.17
N TRP A 212 3.72 -2.72 -23.65
CA TRP A 212 2.77 -1.79 -23.05
C TRP A 212 1.33 -2.00 -23.50
N ARG A 213 1.07 -2.45 -24.73
CA ARG A 213 -0.28 -2.62 -25.28
C ARG A 213 -0.81 -4.04 -25.19
N VAL A 214 0.07 -5.04 -25.10
CA VAL A 214 -0.34 -6.45 -25.08
C VAL A 214 -0.07 -7.07 -23.70
N VAL A 215 1.18 -7.09 -23.24
CA VAL A 215 1.57 -7.80 -22.02
C VAL A 215 1.06 -7.09 -20.76
N MET A 216 1.26 -5.78 -20.63
CA MET A 216 0.88 -5.03 -19.42
C MET A 216 -0.63 -5.09 -19.11
N PRO A 217 -1.56 -5.01 -20.08
CA PRO A 217 -2.98 -5.25 -19.82
C PRO A 217 -3.30 -6.65 -19.32
N ILE A 218 -2.62 -7.69 -19.83
CA ILE A 218 -2.82 -9.08 -19.43
C ILE A 218 -2.34 -9.29 -17.99
N VAL A 219 -1.19 -8.73 -17.63
CA VAL A 219 -0.64 -8.82 -16.27
C VAL A 219 -1.13 -7.70 -15.35
N LYS A 220 -2.27 -7.07 -15.68
CA LYS A 220 -2.86 -5.99 -14.88
C LYS A 220 -2.93 -6.30 -13.40
N PRO A 221 -3.36 -7.51 -12.97
CA PRO A 221 -3.40 -7.85 -11.56
C PRO A 221 -2.04 -7.76 -10.86
N ALA A 222 -0.97 -8.15 -11.53
CA ALA A 222 0.38 -8.13 -10.97
C ALA A 222 0.88 -6.71 -10.72
N TRP A 223 0.81 -5.83 -11.75
CA TRP A 223 1.30 -4.47 -11.57
C TRP A 223 0.41 -3.63 -10.64
N ILE A 224 -0.89 -3.95 -10.50
CA ILE A 224 -1.74 -3.33 -9.48
C ILE A 224 -1.30 -3.75 -8.08
N THR A 225 -1.01 -5.03 -7.86
CA THR A 225 -0.47 -5.49 -6.57
C THR A 225 0.87 -4.82 -6.28
N PHE A 226 1.75 -4.75 -7.27
CA PHE A 226 3.02 -4.06 -7.14
C PHE A 226 2.85 -2.55 -6.87
N PHE A 227 1.88 -1.90 -7.53
CA PHE A 227 1.54 -0.50 -7.26
C PHE A 227 1.18 -0.28 -5.78
N ILE A 228 0.32 -1.13 -5.19
CA ILE A 228 -0.08 -1.01 -3.79
C ILE A 228 1.14 -1.13 -2.86
N LEU A 229 1.97 -2.13 -3.07
CA LEU A 229 3.19 -2.34 -2.27
C LEU A 229 4.18 -1.19 -2.40
N SER A 230 4.41 -0.71 -3.62
CA SER A 230 5.28 0.43 -3.91
C SER A 230 4.75 1.73 -3.32
N PHE A 231 3.46 1.99 -3.51
CA PHE A 231 2.80 3.17 -2.94
C PHE A 231 2.92 3.18 -1.41
N GLN A 232 2.62 2.05 -0.75
CA GLN A 232 2.70 1.94 0.70
C GLN A 232 4.13 2.17 1.21
N SER A 233 5.12 1.60 0.52
CA SER A 233 6.53 1.80 0.85
C SER A 233 6.96 3.26 0.69
N MET A 234 6.59 3.89 -0.42
CA MET A 234 6.94 5.29 -0.69
C MET A 234 6.19 6.28 0.20
N TRP A 235 4.94 5.99 0.58
CA TRP A 235 4.15 6.83 1.46
C TRP A 235 4.75 6.97 2.85
N GLY A 236 5.38 5.91 3.36
CA GLY A 236 6.06 5.88 4.66
C GLY A 236 7.47 6.47 4.67
N VAL A 237 8.02 6.89 3.53
CA VAL A 237 9.41 7.37 3.44
C VAL A 237 9.59 8.69 4.18
N THR A 238 10.57 8.71 5.09
CA THR A 238 10.93 9.90 5.89
C THR A 238 12.06 10.74 5.29
N GLY A 239 12.70 10.25 4.22
CA GLY A 239 13.95 10.84 3.70
C GLY A 239 15.22 10.40 4.43
N GLY A 240 15.09 9.84 5.63
CA GLY A 240 16.21 9.25 6.40
C GLY A 240 17.41 10.19 6.51
N ASN A 241 18.58 9.66 6.15
CA ASN A 241 19.85 10.37 6.19
C ASN A 241 20.18 11.13 4.88
N PHE A 242 19.25 11.17 3.92
CA PHE A 242 19.50 11.79 2.62
C PHE A 242 19.00 13.23 2.51
N ILE A 243 18.01 13.62 3.34
CA ILE A 243 17.36 14.93 3.30
C ILE A 243 17.65 15.68 4.60
N TYR A 244 18.34 16.81 4.48
CA TYR A 244 18.70 17.69 5.60
C TYR A 244 17.83 18.95 5.61
N SER A 245 17.59 19.55 4.44
CA SER A 245 16.77 20.76 4.30
C SER A 245 15.31 20.51 4.68
N GLU A 246 14.77 21.33 5.57
CA GLU A 246 13.39 21.22 6.05
C GLU A 246 12.38 21.32 4.90
N ASN A 247 12.67 22.15 3.89
CA ASN A 247 11.83 22.37 2.70
C ASN A 247 11.61 21.10 1.83
N LEU A 248 12.43 20.07 1.99
CA LEU A 248 12.39 18.84 1.19
C LEU A 248 11.84 17.64 1.96
N LYS A 249 11.60 17.79 3.27
CA LYS A 249 11.13 16.71 4.13
C LYS A 249 9.70 16.31 3.80
N THR A 250 9.36 15.07 4.13
CA THR A 250 8.05 14.47 3.88
C THR A 250 7.12 14.62 5.09
N LEU A 251 5.82 14.44 4.87
CA LEU A 251 4.81 14.44 5.93
C LEU A 251 5.07 13.31 6.95
N SER A 252 5.56 12.15 6.48
CA SER A 252 5.96 11.01 7.33
C SER A 252 7.09 11.37 8.30
N TYR A 253 8.07 12.17 7.86
CA TYR A 253 9.11 12.72 8.73
C TYR A 253 8.51 13.62 9.82
N THR A 254 7.66 14.54 9.42
CA THR A 254 7.02 15.51 10.32
C THR A 254 6.19 14.82 11.40
N LEU A 255 5.37 13.81 11.01
CA LEU A 255 4.63 12.98 11.96
C LEU A 255 5.58 12.33 12.98
N GLY A 256 6.70 11.77 12.50
CA GLY A 256 7.70 11.17 13.38
C GLY A 256 8.32 12.16 14.36
N GLN A 257 8.52 13.40 13.97
CA GLN A 257 9.06 14.46 14.85
C GLN A 257 8.05 14.93 15.89
N ILE A 258 6.80 15.16 15.49
CA ILE A 258 5.71 15.53 16.41
C ILE A 258 5.47 14.41 17.43
N ALA A 259 5.44 13.15 16.99
CA ALA A 259 5.25 12.00 17.86
C ALA A 259 6.41 11.82 18.86
N LYS A 260 7.66 12.03 18.43
CA LYS A 260 8.83 11.94 19.33
C LYS A 260 8.89 13.08 20.36
N ALA A 261 8.51 14.29 19.97
CA ALA A 261 8.52 15.43 20.87
C ALA A 261 7.58 15.23 22.07
N GLY A 262 6.47 14.48 21.91
CA GLY A 262 5.53 14.16 22.98
C GLY A 262 5.94 13.00 23.90
N PHE A 263 6.99 12.23 23.57
CA PHE A 263 7.32 11.00 24.32
C PHE A 263 8.29 11.20 25.50
N TRP A 264 9.05 12.32 25.53
CA TRP A 264 10.15 12.48 26.48
C TRP A 264 9.85 13.36 27.70
N ASN A 265 8.76 14.14 27.71
CA ASN A 265 8.36 14.99 28.83
C ASN A 265 6.88 14.83 29.14
N VAL A 266 6.53 14.13 30.21
CA VAL A 266 5.14 13.93 30.66
C VAL A 266 4.65 15.22 31.36
N THR A 267 4.49 16.29 30.61
CA THR A 267 3.84 17.53 31.06
C THR A 267 2.46 17.66 30.41
N GLY A 268 1.58 18.48 30.96
CA GLY A 268 0.23 18.68 30.40
C GLY A 268 0.24 19.12 28.92
N VAL A 269 1.32 19.74 28.43
CA VAL A 269 1.53 20.12 27.03
C VAL A 269 1.68 18.90 26.12
N ASP A 270 2.24 17.80 26.63
CA ASP A 270 2.46 16.57 25.84
C ASP A 270 1.18 15.79 25.61
N ILE A 271 0.23 15.86 26.56
CA ILE A 271 -1.09 15.25 26.41
C ILE A 271 -1.89 16.02 25.34
N ALA A 272 -1.79 17.35 25.31
CA ALA A 272 -2.40 18.20 24.30
C ALA A 272 -1.91 17.84 22.87
N ARG A 273 -0.62 17.52 22.72
CA ARG A 273 -0.03 17.11 21.45
C ARG A 273 -0.53 15.75 20.96
N GLN A 274 -1.06 14.87 21.81
CA GLN A 274 -1.63 13.59 21.36
C GLN A 274 -2.79 13.77 20.39
N GLY A 275 -3.61 14.81 20.57
CA GLY A 275 -4.66 15.17 19.62
C GLY A 275 -4.09 15.56 18.25
N VAL A 276 -3.05 16.39 18.24
CA VAL A 276 -2.35 16.82 17.01
C VAL A 276 -1.67 15.62 16.32
N VAL A 277 -1.00 14.73 17.09
CA VAL A 277 -0.41 13.50 16.54
C VAL A 277 -1.50 12.62 15.93
N ALA A 278 -2.65 12.48 16.56
CA ALA A 278 -3.78 11.73 16.04
C ALA A 278 -4.34 12.36 14.75
N ALA A 279 -4.44 13.70 14.68
CA ALA A 279 -4.88 14.42 13.50
C ALA A 279 -3.94 14.23 12.30
N VAL A 280 -2.61 14.35 12.49
CA VAL A 280 -1.63 14.07 11.43
C VAL A 280 -1.66 12.60 11.02
N SER A 281 -1.77 11.69 12.00
CA SER A 281 -1.87 10.25 11.72
C SER A 281 -3.11 9.92 10.91
N LEU A 282 -4.23 10.59 11.17
CA LEU A 282 -5.46 10.44 10.40
C LEU A 282 -5.29 10.92 8.95
N ILE A 283 -4.64 12.07 8.75
CA ILE A 283 -4.32 12.56 7.40
C ILE A 283 -3.45 11.53 6.66
N MET A 284 -2.40 11.02 7.32
CA MET A 284 -1.52 10.01 6.75
C MET A 284 -2.25 8.69 6.45
N PHE A 285 -3.28 8.34 7.20
CA PHE A 285 -4.05 7.10 7.05
C PHE A 285 -5.09 7.18 5.94
N VAL A 286 -5.78 8.32 5.79
CA VAL A 286 -6.89 8.49 4.84
C VAL A 286 -6.46 8.23 3.38
N PHE A 287 -5.30 8.73 2.96
CA PHE A 287 -4.84 8.59 1.58
C PHE A 287 -4.57 7.13 1.16
N PRO A 288 -3.76 6.34 1.90
CA PRO A 288 -3.55 4.93 1.58
C PRO A 288 -4.82 4.10 1.58
N VAL A 289 -5.72 4.36 2.54
CA VAL A 289 -7.00 3.64 2.63
C VAL A 289 -7.89 4.00 1.45
N THR A 290 -7.98 5.26 1.06
CA THR A 290 -8.76 5.68 -0.10
C THR A 290 -8.25 5.00 -1.38
N ILE A 291 -6.94 5.00 -1.60
CA ILE A 291 -6.33 4.33 -2.75
C ILE A 291 -6.62 2.82 -2.70
N TYR A 292 -6.48 2.19 -1.54
CA TYR A 292 -6.79 0.77 -1.37
C TYR A 292 -8.25 0.45 -1.70
N ILE A 293 -9.21 1.25 -1.21
CA ILE A 293 -10.65 1.08 -1.48
C ILE A 293 -10.95 1.18 -2.99
N ILE A 294 -10.30 2.11 -3.70
CA ILE A 294 -10.48 2.26 -5.15
C ILE A 294 -9.95 1.04 -5.91
N ILE A 295 -8.85 0.46 -5.45
CA ILE A 295 -8.11 -0.56 -6.19
C ILE A 295 -8.50 -1.99 -5.76
N GLN A 296 -9.08 -2.20 -4.59
CA GLN A 296 -9.36 -3.52 -3.99
C GLN A 296 -10.12 -4.48 -4.91
N ASN A 297 -11.03 -3.99 -5.75
CA ASN A 297 -11.79 -4.84 -6.66
C ASN A 297 -10.87 -5.57 -7.67
N ASN A 298 -9.83 -4.89 -8.15
CA ASN A 298 -8.86 -5.50 -9.08
C ASN A 298 -7.96 -6.53 -8.39
N VAL A 299 -7.71 -6.39 -7.07
CA VAL A 299 -6.91 -7.35 -6.28
C VAL A 299 -7.71 -8.65 -6.05
N ILE A 300 -9.00 -8.54 -5.77
CA ILE A 300 -9.89 -9.70 -5.54
C ILE A 300 -10.01 -10.54 -6.82
N GLU A 301 -10.13 -9.92 -8.00
CA GLU A 301 -10.14 -10.63 -9.30
C GLU A 301 -8.85 -11.45 -9.50
N THR A 302 -7.71 -10.94 -9.03
CA THR A 302 -6.41 -11.65 -9.13
C THR A 302 -6.39 -12.94 -8.35
N MET A 303 -6.90 -12.90 -7.12
CA MET A 303 -6.91 -14.08 -6.24
C MET A 303 -7.86 -15.17 -6.76
N THR A 304 -8.98 -14.77 -7.36
CA THR A 304 -9.91 -15.74 -7.96
C THR A 304 -9.34 -16.43 -9.20
N MET A 305 -8.58 -15.71 -10.02
CA MET A 305 -7.94 -16.29 -11.21
C MET A 305 -6.77 -17.25 -10.86
N SER A 306 -6.04 -17.00 -9.77
CA SER A 306 -4.98 -17.89 -9.31
C SER A 306 -5.53 -19.16 -8.61
N GLY A 307 -6.70 -19.07 -7.96
CA GLY A 307 -7.34 -20.20 -7.26
C GLY A 307 -8.17 -21.12 -8.16
N MET A 308 -8.40 -20.78 -9.42
CA MET A 308 -9.14 -21.64 -10.37
C MET A 308 -8.27 -22.61 -11.18
N LYS A 309 -6.98 -22.72 -10.87
CA LYS A 309 -6.04 -23.63 -11.54
C LYS A 309 -5.81 -24.97 -10.81
N GLU A 310 -6.61 -25.29 -9.75
CA GLU A 310 -6.64 -26.61 -9.14
C GLU A 310 -7.93 -27.36 -9.45
#